data_39f6fac018e2286288abbd3d8dff765e
#
_entry.id   39f6fac018e2286288abbd3d8dff765e
#
_cell.length_a   1.000
_cell.length_b   1.000
_cell.length_c   1.000
_cell.angle_alpha   90.00
_cell.angle_beta   90.00
_cell.angle_gamma   90.00
#
_symmetry.space_group_name_H-M   'P 1'
#
loop_
_entity.id
_entity.type
_entity.pdbx_description
1 polymer ?
#
loop_
_entity_poly.entity_id
_entity_poly.type
_entity_poly.pdbx_seq_one_letter_code
_entity_poly.pdbx_strand_id
1 'polypeptide(L)'
;MTTSGDAPPPPQWGQPPPPPPSPRPLRNGLGVASLVLGIIGVLCGLVPLLFWAAGILAVLALVFGCVGIGRARGGQADNKAVAIWGTSLGVVAAILAVVGLAVTITVVNDTVDDLHSTGGKKEPAVAKESPAGETSRSGALRFGEAFAYDDGVRVTVSRPVSYQPGAYAAGHAAGNKALTVKITVVNGSDESVDLSLTTVTFKDADGAEAEKVYDGDLPRELAGHLEPGEQAVATYAVSLPRDAARTLDVQVEPGFLHYKSATWSGTAP
;
A
#
# COMPACT_ATOMS: atom_id res chain seq x y z
N MET A 1 40.99 -38.82 86.84
CA MET A 1 40.51 -38.77 85.44
C MET A 1 39.00 -38.95 85.51
N THR A 2 38.25 -37.90 85.49
CA THR A 2 36.78 -37.88 85.50
C THR A 2 36.31 -37.55 84.08
N THR A 3 35.75 -38.54 83.46
CA THR A 3 35.06 -38.38 82.18
C THR A 3 33.75 -37.66 82.41
N SER A 4 33.68 -36.45 81.92
CA SER A 4 32.41 -35.69 81.86
C SER A 4 31.51 -36.35 80.83
N GLY A 5 30.42 -36.96 81.31
CA GLY A 5 29.41 -37.52 80.42
C GLY A 5 28.61 -36.43 79.75
N ASP A 6 28.65 -36.41 78.44
CA ASP A 6 27.78 -35.57 77.62
C ASP A 6 26.32 -35.99 77.84
N ALA A 7 25.54 -35.10 78.42
CA ALA A 7 24.10 -35.25 78.46
C ALA A 7 23.47 -35.15 77.06
N PRO A 8 22.56 -36.02 76.69
CA PRO A 8 21.89 -35.95 75.43
C PRO A 8 21.12 -34.61 75.31
N PRO A 9 21.09 -33.95 74.12
CA PRO A 9 20.33 -32.75 73.96
C PRO A 9 18.86 -32.90 74.24
N PRO A 10 18.19 -31.93 74.83
CA PRO A 10 16.79 -32.02 75.18
C PRO A 10 15.91 -32.27 73.94
N PRO A 11 14.84 -33.03 74.04
CA PRO A 11 13.93 -33.27 72.96
C PRO A 11 13.32 -31.94 72.53
N GLN A 12 13.43 -31.65 71.21
CA GLN A 12 12.84 -30.43 70.61
C GLN A 12 11.33 -30.60 70.37
N TRP A 13 10.57 -30.67 71.47
CA TRP A 13 9.12 -30.69 71.45
C TRP A 13 8.60 -29.26 71.30
N GLY A 14 7.95 -28.94 70.17
CA GLY A 14 7.14 -27.72 70.04
C GLY A 14 7.63 -26.64 69.07
N GLN A 15 8.58 -26.90 68.15
CA GLN A 15 8.75 -26.00 67.03
C GLN A 15 7.61 -26.21 65.99
N PRO A 16 6.77 -25.22 65.73
CA PRO A 16 5.80 -25.34 64.65
C PRO A 16 6.53 -25.66 63.34
N PRO A 17 5.94 -26.49 62.44
CA PRO A 17 6.56 -26.77 61.14
C PRO A 17 6.83 -25.48 60.43
N PRO A 18 7.96 -25.37 59.70
CA PRO A 18 8.27 -24.15 58.93
C PRO A 18 7.08 -23.82 58.03
N PRO A 19 6.69 -22.55 57.88
CA PRO A 19 5.61 -22.16 57.01
C PRO A 19 5.89 -22.64 55.58
N PRO A 20 4.87 -23.14 54.84
CA PRO A 20 5.05 -23.60 53.48
C PRO A 20 5.68 -22.46 52.64
N PRO A 21 6.61 -22.76 51.71
CA PRO A 21 7.25 -21.76 50.89
C PRO A 21 6.17 -20.94 50.17
N SER A 22 6.24 -19.63 50.30
CA SER A 22 5.30 -18.73 49.65
C SER A 22 5.30 -18.99 48.13
N PRO A 23 4.11 -19.04 47.48
CA PRO A 23 4.01 -19.26 46.05
C PRO A 23 4.83 -18.20 45.32
N ARG A 24 5.77 -18.62 44.47
CA ARG A 24 6.54 -17.68 43.65
C ARG A 24 5.57 -16.97 42.69
N PRO A 25 5.63 -15.64 42.55
CA PRO A 25 4.77 -14.93 41.62
C PRO A 25 5.04 -15.41 40.19
N LEU A 26 3.98 -15.90 39.53
CA LEU A 26 4.02 -16.36 38.14
C LEU A 26 4.31 -15.19 37.20
N ARG A 27 5.33 -15.33 36.36
CA ARG A 27 5.77 -14.26 35.41
C ARG A 27 5.16 -14.52 34.04
N ASN A 28 3.88 -14.20 33.86
CA ASN A 28 3.12 -14.45 32.63
C ASN A 28 3.26 -13.35 31.55
N GLY A 29 3.94 -12.25 31.86
CA GLY A 29 3.96 -11.05 31.02
C GLY A 29 4.52 -11.26 29.61
N LEU A 30 5.53 -12.12 29.42
CA LEU A 30 6.15 -12.34 28.11
C LEU A 30 5.25 -13.11 27.14
N GLY A 31 4.45 -14.07 27.63
CA GLY A 31 3.49 -14.76 26.79
C GLY A 31 2.36 -13.85 26.31
N VAL A 32 1.88 -12.97 27.18
CA VAL A 32 0.87 -11.95 26.81
C VAL A 32 1.46 -10.92 25.85
N ALA A 33 2.68 -10.45 26.10
CA ALA A 33 3.35 -9.51 25.20
C ALA A 33 3.54 -10.09 23.79
N SER A 34 3.94 -11.37 23.67
CA SER A 34 4.07 -12.01 22.35
C SER A 34 2.74 -12.13 21.61
N LEU A 35 1.64 -12.39 22.32
CA LEU A 35 0.31 -12.48 21.73
C LEU A 35 -0.14 -11.10 21.19
N VAL A 36 0.01 -10.04 21.98
CA VAL A 36 -0.36 -8.67 21.58
C VAL A 36 0.47 -8.22 20.40
N LEU A 37 1.79 -8.40 20.42
CA LEU A 37 2.68 -8.06 19.33
C LEU A 37 2.39 -8.88 18.06
N GLY A 38 2.03 -10.15 18.21
CA GLY A 38 1.63 -11.01 17.10
C GLY A 38 0.35 -10.52 16.41
N ILE A 39 -0.68 -10.15 17.19
CA ILE A 39 -1.94 -9.60 16.65
C ILE A 39 -1.67 -8.28 15.89
N ILE A 40 -0.95 -7.35 16.51
CA ILE A 40 -0.62 -6.06 15.88
C ILE A 40 0.24 -6.29 14.63
N GLY A 41 1.20 -7.23 14.67
CA GLY A 41 2.03 -7.59 13.53
C GLY A 41 1.24 -8.14 12.35
N VAL A 42 0.22 -8.98 12.59
CA VAL A 42 -0.68 -9.47 11.54
C VAL A 42 -1.50 -8.33 10.94
N LEU A 43 -2.06 -7.45 11.77
CA LEU A 43 -2.83 -6.29 11.29
C LEU A 43 -1.96 -5.35 10.44
N CYS A 44 -0.72 -5.07 10.87
CA CYS A 44 0.23 -4.28 10.08
C CYS A 44 0.63 -4.99 8.79
N GLY A 45 0.75 -6.32 8.79
CA GLY A 45 1.12 -7.11 7.61
C GLY A 45 0.05 -7.17 6.52
N LEU A 46 -1.21 -6.83 6.83
CA LEU A 46 -2.30 -6.71 5.86
C LEU A 46 -2.20 -5.40 5.03
N VAL A 47 -1.45 -4.41 5.50
CA VAL A 47 -1.26 -3.15 4.79
C VAL A 47 0.12 -3.17 4.10
N PRO A 48 0.19 -3.15 2.74
CA PRO A 48 1.45 -3.32 2.01
C PRO A 48 2.56 -2.34 2.42
N LEU A 49 2.23 -1.10 2.75
CA LEU A 49 3.21 -0.09 3.18
C LEU A 49 3.79 -0.32 4.58
N LEU A 50 3.12 -1.12 5.43
CA LEU A 50 3.54 -1.37 6.81
C LEU A 50 4.29 -2.70 6.99
N PHE A 51 4.69 -3.38 5.90
CA PHE A 51 5.39 -4.67 5.96
C PHE A 51 6.67 -4.62 6.80
N TRP A 52 7.41 -3.50 6.79
CA TRP A 52 8.61 -3.31 7.59
C TRP A 52 8.30 -3.29 9.10
N ALA A 53 7.20 -2.61 9.50
CA ALA A 53 6.74 -2.60 10.89
C ALA A 53 6.24 -3.99 11.31
N ALA A 54 5.50 -4.67 10.44
CA ALA A 54 5.06 -6.05 10.66
C ALA A 54 6.25 -6.99 10.86
N GLY A 55 7.33 -6.84 10.09
CA GLY A 55 8.57 -7.60 10.22
C GLY A 55 9.24 -7.41 11.59
N ILE A 56 9.36 -6.18 12.07
CA ILE A 56 9.92 -5.87 13.39
C ILE A 56 9.05 -6.49 14.50
N LEU A 57 7.73 -6.30 14.42
CA LEU A 57 6.79 -6.85 15.40
C LEU A 57 6.79 -8.39 15.42
N ALA A 58 6.92 -9.02 14.25
CA ALA A 58 7.03 -10.48 14.13
C ALA A 58 8.28 -11.01 14.83
N VAL A 59 9.44 -10.38 14.64
CA VAL A 59 10.69 -10.77 15.33
C VAL A 59 10.54 -10.63 16.85
N LEU A 60 9.98 -9.53 17.33
CA LEU A 60 9.73 -9.33 18.75
C LEU A 60 8.74 -10.35 19.32
N ALA A 61 7.65 -10.66 18.61
CA ALA A 61 6.67 -11.65 18.98
C ALA A 61 7.30 -13.06 19.07
N LEU A 62 8.15 -13.42 18.12
CA LEU A 62 8.89 -14.70 18.12
C LEU A 62 9.86 -14.79 19.31
N VAL A 63 10.66 -13.76 19.55
CA VAL A 63 11.63 -13.75 20.65
C VAL A 63 10.91 -13.87 22.00
N PHE A 64 9.90 -13.04 22.23
CA PHE A 64 9.13 -13.09 23.49
C PHE A 64 8.32 -14.38 23.63
N GLY A 65 7.79 -14.91 22.53
CA GLY A 65 7.08 -16.17 22.49
C GLY A 65 7.99 -17.36 22.84
N CYS A 66 9.18 -17.46 22.24
CA CYS A 66 10.16 -18.50 22.55
C CYS A 66 10.64 -18.45 24.01
N VAL A 67 10.95 -17.24 24.50
CA VAL A 67 11.32 -17.06 25.91
C VAL A 67 10.15 -17.41 26.85
N GLY A 68 8.91 -17.02 26.47
CA GLY A 68 7.68 -17.35 27.20
C GLY A 68 7.46 -18.86 27.29
N ILE A 69 7.61 -19.60 26.18
CA ILE A 69 7.52 -21.05 26.13
C ILE A 69 8.61 -21.70 26.99
N GLY A 70 9.84 -21.22 26.94
CA GLY A 70 10.97 -21.70 27.75
C GLY A 70 10.67 -21.57 29.26
N ARG A 71 10.14 -20.42 29.70
CA ARG A 71 9.75 -20.17 31.08
C ARG A 71 8.56 -21.03 31.53
N ALA A 72 7.58 -21.23 30.63
CA ALA A 72 6.44 -22.08 30.92
C ALA A 72 6.85 -23.55 31.05
N ARG A 73 7.82 -24.04 30.29
CA ARG A 73 8.41 -25.39 30.43
C ARG A 73 9.19 -25.55 31.73
N GLY A 74 9.82 -24.47 32.21
CA GLY A 74 10.54 -24.45 33.48
C GLY A 74 9.64 -24.25 34.74
N GLY A 75 8.30 -24.29 34.61
CA GLY A 75 7.36 -24.11 35.71
C GLY A 75 7.32 -22.69 36.29
N GLN A 76 7.85 -21.70 35.58
CA GLN A 76 7.89 -20.29 36.01
C GLN A 76 6.71 -19.45 35.45
N ALA A 77 5.91 -20.03 34.56
CA ALA A 77 4.73 -19.40 33.95
C ALA A 77 3.65 -20.48 33.70
N ASP A 78 2.39 -20.10 33.90
CA ASP A 78 1.22 -21.00 33.77
C ASP A 78 0.52 -20.84 32.41
N ASN A 79 0.91 -19.85 31.60
CA ASN A 79 0.23 -19.48 30.37
C ASN A 79 0.91 -20.00 29.09
N LYS A 80 1.32 -21.28 29.08
CA LYS A 80 1.97 -21.95 27.95
C LYS A 80 1.14 -21.83 26.66
N ALA A 81 -0.18 -21.96 26.73
CA ALA A 81 -1.07 -21.82 25.57
C ALA A 81 -0.99 -20.42 24.95
N VAL A 82 -0.99 -19.37 25.76
CA VAL A 82 -0.90 -17.98 25.28
C VAL A 82 0.44 -17.72 24.58
N ALA A 83 1.54 -18.26 25.13
CA ALA A 83 2.86 -18.14 24.51
C ALA A 83 2.94 -18.88 23.15
N ILE A 84 2.31 -20.06 23.04
CA ILE A 84 2.23 -20.81 21.77
C ILE A 84 1.42 -20.04 20.73
N TRP A 85 0.24 -19.53 21.08
CA TRP A 85 -0.59 -18.73 20.19
C TRP A 85 0.11 -17.44 19.74
N GLY A 86 0.79 -16.74 20.66
CA GLY A 86 1.58 -15.56 20.32
C GLY A 86 2.72 -15.85 19.35
N THR A 87 3.43 -16.96 19.52
CA THR A 87 4.48 -17.40 18.61
C THR A 87 3.92 -17.77 17.24
N SER A 88 2.80 -18.48 17.18
CA SER A 88 2.14 -18.84 15.91
C SER A 88 1.70 -17.60 15.12
N LEU A 89 1.11 -16.62 15.80
CA LEU A 89 0.76 -15.34 15.17
C LEU A 89 2.00 -14.57 14.70
N GLY A 90 3.10 -14.63 15.44
CA GLY A 90 4.39 -14.06 15.03
C GLY A 90 4.93 -14.70 13.74
N VAL A 91 4.77 -16.00 13.55
CA VAL A 91 5.14 -16.70 12.30
C VAL A 91 4.26 -16.22 11.13
N VAL A 92 2.95 -16.13 11.35
CA VAL A 92 2.03 -15.62 10.32
C VAL A 92 2.39 -14.17 9.93
N ALA A 93 2.66 -13.30 10.89
CA ALA A 93 3.09 -11.93 10.64
C ALA A 93 4.41 -11.86 9.86
N ALA A 94 5.35 -12.78 10.14
CA ALA A 94 6.62 -12.88 9.40
C ALA A 94 6.40 -13.29 7.93
N ILE A 95 5.50 -14.24 7.68
CA ILE A 95 5.14 -14.65 6.31
C ILE A 95 4.51 -13.47 5.55
N LEU A 96 3.56 -12.76 6.17
CA LEU A 96 2.93 -11.58 5.57
C LEU A 96 3.94 -10.47 5.29
N ALA A 97 4.93 -10.27 6.17
CA ALA A 97 6.00 -9.29 5.95
C ALA A 97 6.88 -9.68 4.74
N VAL A 98 7.19 -10.96 4.54
CA VAL A 98 7.96 -11.45 3.38
C VAL A 98 7.15 -11.29 2.10
N VAL A 99 5.85 -11.61 2.11
CA VAL A 99 4.96 -11.41 0.96
C VAL A 99 4.86 -9.92 0.64
N GLY A 100 4.66 -9.05 1.64
CA GLY A 100 4.62 -7.60 1.46
C GLY A 100 5.93 -7.04 0.88
N LEU A 101 7.08 -7.55 1.31
CA LEU A 101 8.37 -7.21 0.74
C LEU A 101 8.50 -7.67 -0.72
N ALA A 102 8.08 -8.89 -1.04
CA ALA A 102 8.11 -9.42 -2.41
C ALA A 102 7.23 -8.57 -3.34
N VAL A 103 6.01 -8.23 -2.93
CA VAL A 103 5.11 -7.33 -3.68
C VAL A 103 5.75 -5.95 -3.86
N THR A 104 6.38 -5.41 -2.83
CA THR A 104 7.06 -4.10 -2.92
C THR A 104 8.23 -4.15 -3.89
N ILE A 105 9.04 -5.23 -3.88
CA ILE A 105 10.17 -5.40 -4.80
C ILE A 105 9.67 -5.51 -6.24
N THR A 106 8.60 -6.25 -6.52
CA THR A 106 8.04 -6.34 -7.88
C THR A 106 7.54 -4.99 -8.36
N VAL A 107 6.77 -4.26 -7.55
CA VAL A 107 6.30 -2.91 -7.89
C VAL A 107 7.45 -1.93 -8.11
N VAL A 108 8.49 -1.97 -7.25
CA VAL A 108 9.67 -1.10 -7.40
C VAL A 108 10.49 -1.50 -8.62
N ASN A 109 10.70 -2.80 -8.88
CA ASN A 109 11.45 -3.25 -10.06
C ASN A 109 10.71 -2.91 -11.35
N ASP A 110 9.38 -3.11 -11.41
CA ASP A 110 8.57 -2.70 -12.57
C ASP A 110 8.70 -1.17 -12.81
N THR A 111 8.73 -0.38 -11.73
CA THR A 111 8.93 1.07 -11.82
C THR A 111 10.36 1.45 -12.22
N VAL A 112 11.37 0.71 -11.74
CA VAL A 112 12.79 0.94 -12.05
C VAL A 112 13.14 0.43 -13.45
N ASP A 113 12.56 -0.69 -13.90
CA ASP A 113 12.72 -1.20 -15.26
C ASP A 113 12.07 -0.26 -16.29
N ASP A 114 10.94 0.37 -15.96
CA ASP A 114 10.35 1.45 -16.75
C ASP A 114 11.28 2.68 -16.82
N LEU A 115 12.05 2.96 -15.77
CA LEU A 115 13.05 4.04 -15.76
C LEU A 115 14.36 3.66 -16.47
N HIS A 116 14.73 2.37 -16.50
CA HIS A 116 15.97 1.89 -17.13
C HIS A 116 15.78 1.42 -18.58
N SER A 117 14.56 1.08 -19.01
CA SER A 117 14.26 0.75 -20.41
C SER A 117 14.27 1.95 -21.34
N THR A 118 14.51 3.18 -20.80
CA THR A 118 14.79 4.38 -21.58
C THR A 118 16.20 4.38 -22.22
N GLY A 119 17.00 3.31 -22.03
CA GLY A 119 18.36 3.13 -22.56
C GLY A 119 18.52 1.92 -23.47
N GLY A 120 18.02 1.98 -24.70
CA GLY A 120 18.56 1.23 -25.84
C GLY A 120 18.03 -0.16 -26.15
N LYS A 121 17.17 -0.31 -27.15
CA LYS A 121 17.47 -0.99 -28.44
C LYS A 121 16.23 -1.04 -29.37
N LYS A 122 16.46 -0.45 -30.52
CA LYS A 122 15.97 -0.73 -31.90
C LYS A 122 15.35 -2.12 -32.15
N GLU A 123 14.33 -2.29 -32.93
CA GLU A 123 13.74 -1.97 -34.23
C GLU A 123 12.96 -3.18 -34.78
N PRO A 124 12.26 -3.24 -35.89
CA PRO A 124 11.55 -2.19 -36.64
C PRO A 124 10.12 -2.54 -37.15
N ALA A 125 9.44 -1.48 -37.57
CA ALA A 125 8.55 -1.33 -38.74
C ALA A 125 7.16 -1.99 -38.74
N VAL A 126 6.09 -1.22 -39.04
CA VAL A 126 5.70 -0.66 -40.35
C VAL A 126 4.67 0.44 -40.18
N ALA A 127 4.89 1.48 -40.93
CA ALA A 127 4.17 2.75 -41.02
C ALA A 127 2.67 2.62 -41.35
N LYS A 128 1.89 3.60 -40.82
CA LYS A 128 0.99 4.39 -41.65
C LYS A 128 0.89 5.82 -41.12
N GLU A 129 1.23 6.73 -41.97
CA GLU A 129 1.27 8.17 -41.78
C GLU A 129 -0.06 8.76 -41.36
N SER A 130 0.02 9.73 -40.44
CA SER A 130 -0.82 10.93 -40.45
C SER A 130 -0.17 12.05 -39.63
N PRO A 131 -0.40 13.32 -39.88
CA PRO A 131 0.67 14.30 -39.97
C PRO A 131 1.02 15.00 -38.66
N ALA A 132 2.29 15.27 -38.59
CA ALA A 132 3.02 16.37 -37.95
C ALA A 132 2.58 16.98 -36.61
N GLY A 133 3.47 16.84 -35.59
CA GLY A 133 3.81 17.97 -34.77
C GLY A 133 3.41 17.93 -33.31
N GLU A 134 3.61 16.80 -32.60
CA GLU A 134 3.63 16.85 -31.13
C GLU A 134 4.66 15.88 -30.60
N THR A 135 5.59 16.39 -29.81
CA THR A 135 6.67 15.61 -29.18
C THR A 135 6.08 14.81 -28.03
N SER A 136 5.77 13.55 -28.30
CA SER A 136 5.40 12.60 -27.23
C SER A 136 6.65 12.21 -26.44
N ARG A 137 6.60 12.29 -25.11
CA ARG A 137 7.60 11.63 -24.25
C ARG A 137 7.53 10.15 -24.56
N SER A 138 8.70 9.51 -24.73
CA SER A 138 8.84 8.10 -25.12
C SER A 138 7.94 7.19 -24.25
N GLY A 139 6.95 6.54 -24.88
CA GLY A 139 6.02 5.60 -24.23
C GLY A 139 4.62 6.13 -23.91
N ALA A 140 4.36 7.44 -23.98
CA ALA A 140 3.03 8.00 -23.74
C ALA A 140 2.21 8.06 -25.05
N LEU A 141 0.90 7.81 -24.94
CA LEU A 141 -0.05 7.98 -26.02
C LEU A 141 -0.35 9.48 -26.27
N ARG A 142 -0.82 9.79 -27.47
CA ARG A 142 -1.33 11.14 -27.77
C ARG A 142 -2.78 11.27 -27.29
N PHE A 143 -3.18 12.47 -26.95
CA PHE A 143 -4.57 12.77 -26.68
C PHE A 143 -5.49 12.38 -27.84
N GLY A 144 -6.55 11.62 -27.53
CA GLY A 144 -7.48 11.06 -28.49
C GLY A 144 -7.14 9.64 -28.96
N GLU A 145 -5.95 9.13 -28.67
CA GLU A 145 -5.63 7.71 -28.89
C GLU A 145 -6.24 6.85 -27.80
N ALA A 146 -6.69 5.64 -28.16
CA ALA A 146 -7.21 4.69 -27.23
C ALA A 146 -6.11 3.72 -26.79
N PHE A 147 -5.96 3.53 -25.48
CA PHE A 147 -5.21 2.41 -24.92
C PHE A 147 -6.16 1.22 -24.75
N ALA A 148 -5.80 0.07 -25.29
CA ALA A 148 -6.57 -1.17 -25.17
C ALA A 148 -5.82 -2.14 -24.24
N TYR A 149 -6.51 -2.61 -23.22
CA TYR A 149 -6.04 -3.70 -22.36
C TYR A 149 -6.32 -5.07 -23.01
N ASP A 150 -5.63 -6.11 -22.56
CA ASP A 150 -5.68 -7.45 -23.14
C ASP A 150 -7.07 -8.11 -23.04
N ASP A 151 -7.87 -7.70 -22.05
CA ASP A 151 -9.24 -8.15 -21.83
C ASP A 151 -10.30 -7.43 -22.69
N GLY A 152 -9.89 -6.40 -23.43
CA GLY A 152 -10.77 -5.63 -24.30
C GLY A 152 -11.25 -4.30 -23.73
N VAL A 153 -10.94 -3.99 -22.48
CA VAL A 153 -11.20 -2.66 -21.90
C VAL A 153 -10.36 -1.61 -22.63
N ARG A 154 -10.96 -0.45 -22.91
CA ARG A 154 -10.30 0.65 -23.63
C ARG A 154 -10.48 1.95 -22.88
N VAL A 155 -9.40 2.70 -22.80
CA VAL A 155 -9.38 4.04 -22.20
C VAL A 155 -8.94 5.05 -23.24
N THR A 156 -9.64 6.17 -23.32
CA THR A 156 -9.30 7.28 -24.19
C THR A 156 -9.31 8.58 -23.40
N VAL A 157 -8.27 9.39 -23.53
CA VAL A 157 -8.19 10.72 -22.94
C VAL A 157 -8.33 11.76 -24.04
N SER A 158 -9.30 12.67 -23.89
CA SER A 158 -9.54 13.73 -24.87
C SER A 158 -8.42 14.76 -24.87
N ARG A 159 -8.28 15.52 -25.94
CA ARG A 159 -7.43 16.73 -25.93
C ARG A 159 -7.89 17.68 -24.83
N PRO A 160 -6.95 18.28 -24.08
CA PRO A 160 -7.28 19.31 -23.10
C PRO A 160 -7.95 20.52 -23.78
N VAL A 161 -8.94 21.10 -23.11
CA VAL A 161 -9.63 22.30 -23.58
C VAL A 161 -9.51 23.38 -22.51
N SER A 162 -9.26 24.62 -22.92
CA SER A 162 -9.21 25.77 -22.02
C SER A 162 -10.53 25.88 -21.24
N TYR A 163 -10.42 26.10 -19.94
CA TYR A 163 -11.54 26.23 -19.03
C TYR A 163 -11.45 27.53 -18.25
N GLN A 164 -12.59 28.15 -17.98
CA GLN A 164 -12.69 29.33 -17.15
C GLN A 164 -13.42 28.97 -15.85
N PRO A 165 -12.70 28.84 -14.73
CA PRO A 165 -13.32 28.53 -13.46
C PRO A 165 -14.27 29.64 -13.01
N GLY A 166 -15.36 29.23 -12.36
CA GLY A 166 -16.32 30.17 -11.74
C GLY A 166 -15.73 30.90 -10.54
N ALA A 167 -16.44 31.92 -10.06
CA ALA A 167 -15.98 32.77 -8.95
C ALA A 167 -15.80 32.00 -7.62
N TYR A 168 -16.42 30.83 -7.48
CA TYR A 168 -16.39 29.98 -6.29
C TYR A 168 -15.64 28.66 -6.50
N ALA A 169 -14.92 28.54 -7.62
CA ALA A 169 -14.12 27.37 -7.91
C ALA A 169 -12.99 27.19 -6.87
N ALA A 170 -12.86 25.99 -6.32
CA ALA A 170 -11.74 25.62 -5.45
C ALA A 170 -10.64 24.91 -6.25
N GLY A 171 -9.37 24.97 -5.79
CA GLY A 171 -8.23 24.29 -6.44
C GLY A 171 -7.70 25.07 -7.66
N HIS A 172 -8.11 26.32 -7.89
CA HIS A 172 -7.58 27.16 -8.94
C HIS A 172 -6.86 28.38 -8.37
N ALA A 173 -5.55 28.43 -8.53
CA ALA A 173 -4.77 29.59 -8.11
C ALA A 173 -4.86 30.74 -9.11
N ALA A 174 -4.92 31.97 -8.60
CA ALA A 174 -4.94 33.17 -9.44
C ALA A 174 -3.67 33.22 -10.32
N GLY A 175 -3.89 33.44 -11.63
CA GLY A 175 -2.80 33.47 -12.61
C GLY A 175 -2.48 32.13 -13.28
N ASN A 176 -2.98 31.01 -12.76
CA ASN A 176 -2.87 29.72 -13.40
C ASN A 176 -3.75 29.62 -14.65
N LYS A 177 -3.47 28.62 -15.48
CA LYS A 177 -4.29 28.21 -16.61
C LYS A 177 -5.14 27.03 -16.19
N ALA A 178 -6.45 27.11 -16.39
CA ALA A 178 -7.33 25.97 -16.14
C ALA A 178 -7.71 25.26 -17.44
N LEU A 179 -7.73 23.94 -17.41
CA LEU A 179 -8.02 23.07 -18.54
C LEU A 179 -9.05 22.02 -18.11
N THR A 180 -9.92 21.61 -19.03
CA THR A 180 -10.76 20.43 -18.86
C THR A 180 -10.27 19.29 -19.74
N VAL A 181 -10.37 18.05 -19.21
CA VAL A 181 -10.04 16.80 -19.90
C VAL A 181 -11.18 15.82 -19.68
N LYS A 182 -11.57 15.11 -20.74
CA LYS A 182 -12.53 14.00 -20.65
C LYS A 182 -11.80 12.66 -20.75
N ILE A 183 -12.17 11.74 -19.90
CA ILE A 183 -11.67 10.38 -19.91
C ILE A 183 -12.85 9.47 -20.18
N THR A 184 -12.76 8.66 -21.22
CA THR A 184 -13.75 7.68 -21.60
C THR A 184 -13.20 6.29 -21.37
N VAL A 185 -13.92 5.46 -20.64
CA VAL A 185 -13.64 4.03 -20.46
C VAL A 185 -14.75 3.27 -21.13
N VAL A 186 -14.38 2.32 -22.00
CA VAL A 186 -15.30 1.40 -22.68
C VAL A 186 -14.97 -0.01 -22.23
N ASN A 187 -15.94 -0.71 -21.67
CA ASN A 187 -15.79 -2.10 -21.31
C ASN A 187 -16.07 -2.99 -22.53
N GLY A 188 -15.01 -3.41 -23.21
CA GLY A 188 -15.07 -4.39 -24.30
C GLY A 188 -14.76 -5.80 -23.85
N SER A 189 -14.67 -6.05 -22.53
CA SER A 189 -14.48 -7.39 -21.96
C SER A 189 -15.84 -8.11 -21.76
N ASP A 190 -15.77 -9.38 -21.37
CA ASP A 190 -16.94 -10.19 -21.06
C ASP A 190 -17.34 -10.11 -19.57
N GLU A 191 -16.58 -9.36 -18.75
CA GLU A 191 -16.80 -9.21 -17.31
C GLU A 191 -17.12 -7.76 -16.95
N SER A 192 -17.81 -7.55 -15.81
CA SER A 192 -18.06 -6.22 -15.25
C SER A 192 -16.78 -5.62 -14.68
N VAL A 193 -16.52 -4.34 -14.96
CA VAL A 193 -15.34 -3.60 -14.52
C VAL A 193 -15.72 -2.60 -13.42
N ASP A 194 -15.10 -2.69 -12.25
CA ASP A 194 -15.32 -1.74 -11.16
C ASP A 194 -14.42 -0.50 -11.34
N LEU A 195 -15.06 0.63 -11.62
CA LEU A 195 -14.38 1.93 -11.80
C LEU A 195 -14.25 2.74 -10.51
N SER A 196 -14.76 2.25 -9.37
CA SER A 196 -14.74 2.99 -8.09
C SER A 196 -13.34 3.22 -7.56
N LEU A 197 -12.38 2.41 -7.99
CA LEU A 197 -10.96 2.50 -7.61
C LEU A 197 -10.08 3.06 -8.75
N THR A 198 -10.69 3.73 -9.73
CA THR A 198 -9.93 4.36 -10.82
C THR A 198 -9.09 5.52 -10.28
N THR A 199 -7.81 5.49 -10.58
CA THR A 199 -6.89 6.59 -10.24
C THR A 199 -6.57 7.41 -11.48
N VAL A 200 -6.70 8.74 -11.36
CA VAL A 200 -6.34 9.69 -12.42
C VAL A 200 -5.41 10.75 -11.84
N THR A 201 -4.21 10.83 -12.41
CA THR A 201 -3.18 11.80 -12.05
C THR A 201 -2.87 12.70 -13.22
N PHE A 202 -2.71 13.98 -12.97
CA PHE A 202 -2.36 14.99 -13.96
C PHE A 202 -1.01 15.59 -13.60
N LYS A 203 -0.10 15.71 -14.56
CA LYS A 203 1.22 16.31 -14.36
C LYS A 203 1.47 17.38 -15.41
N ASP A 204 2.16 18.44 -15.00
CA ASP A 204 2.58 19.52 -15.87
C ASP A 204 3.86 19.20 -16.66
N ALA A 205 4.37 20.20 -17.41
CA ALA A 205 5.59 20.07 -18.21
C ALA A 205 6.84 19.73 -17.38
N ASP A 206 6.86 20.10 -16.12
CA ASP A 206 7.97 19.90 -15.19
C ASP A 206 7.83 18.61 -14.37
N GLY A 207 6.71 17.88 -14.57
CA GLY A 207 6.38 16.64 -13.89
C GLY A 207 5.73 16.84 -12.50
N ALA A 208 5.41 18.08 -12.12
CA ALA A 208 4.67 18.38 -10.92
C ALA A 208 3.19 18.03 -11.08
N GLU A 209 2.55 17.58 -10.01
CA GLU A 209 1.13 17.23 -10.03
C GLU A 209 0.28 18.49 -10.16
N ALA A 210 -0.65 18.47 -11.14
CA ALA A 210 -1.59 19.55 -11.37
C ALA A 210 -2.76 19.46 -10.37
N GLU A 211 -3.17 20.61 -9.85
CA GLU A 211 -4.27 20.67 -8.87
C GLU A 211 -5.62 20.49 -9.57
N LYS A 212 -6.47 19.62 -9.01
CA LYS A 212 -7.86 19.44 -9.50
C LYS A 212 -8.71 20.66 -9.14
N VAL A 213 -9.49 21.14 -10.10
CA VAL A 213 -10.42 22.26 -9.91
C VAL A 213 -11.81 21.71 -9.62
N TYR A 214 -12.39 22.16 -8.51
CA TYR A 214 -13.74 21.82 -8.08
C TYR A 214 -14.66 23.02 -8.36
N ASP A 215 -15.55 22.87 -9.35
CA ASP A 215 -16.41 23.96 -9.80
C ASP A 215 -17.75 23.42 -10.32
N GLY A 216 -18.83 23.67 -9.59
CA GLY A 216 -20.14 23.11 -9.87
C GLY A 216 -20.14 21.58 -9.82
N ASP A 217 -20.42 20.96 -10.97
CA ASP A 217 -20.44 19.50 -11.13
C ASP A 217 -19.05 18.89 -11.44
N LEU A 218 -17.99 19.67 -11.43
CA LEU A 218 -16.63 19.19 -11.70
C LEU A 218 -15.82 18.99 -10.40
N PRO A 219 -14.99 17.94 -10.30
CA PRO A 219 -14.82 16.88 -11.29
C PRO A 219 -16.00 15.90 -11.29
N ARG A 220 -16.37 15.39 -12.47
CA ARG A 220 -17.25 14.25 -12.60
C ARG A 220 -16.39 13.03 -12.76
N GLU A 221 -16.16 12.30 -11.67
CA GLU A 221 -15.24 11.16 -11.62
C GLU A 221 -15.85 9.88 -12.16
N LEU A 222 -14.98 8.92 -12.53
CA LEU A 222 -15.41 7.55 -12.84
C LEU A 222 -15.85 6.87 -11.53
N ALA A 223 -16.99 6.20 -11.55
CA ALA A 223 -17.51 5.49 -10.40
C ALA A 223 -18.46 4.37 -10.80
N GLY A 224 -18.62 3.39 -9.91
CA GLY A 224 -19.55 2.28 -10.09
C GLY A 224 -18.99 1.17 -10.96
N HIS A 225 -19.88 0.25 -11.39
CA HIS A 225 -19.55 -0.89 -12.21
C HIS A 225 -19.97 -0.60 -13.64
N LEU A 226 -19.13 -1.02 -14.59
CA LEU A 226 -19.34 -0.88 -16.02
C LEU A 226 -19.55 -2.27 -16.61
N GLU A 227 -20.77 -2.55 -17.04
CA GLU A 227 -21.12 -3.84 -17.62
C GLU A 227 -20.49 -4.04 -19.01
N PRO A 228 -20.35 -5.27 -19.50
CA PRO A 228 -19.86 -5.56 -20.85
C PRO A 228 -20.58 -4.76 -21.93
N GLY A 229 -19.80 -4.07 -22.78
CA GLY A 229 -20.30 -3.22 -23.85
C GLY A 229 -20.69 -1.79 -23.43
N GLU A 230 -20.68 -1.48 -22.16
CA GLU A 230 -20.99 -0.13 -21.66
C GLU A 230 -19.76 0.81 -21.71
N GLN A 231 -20.06 2.10 -21.58
CA GLN A 231 -19.03 3.14 -21.46
C GLN A 231 -19.34 4.11 -20.33
N ALA A 232 -18.27 4.57 -19.66
CA ALA A 232 -18.32 5.65 -18.67
C ALA A 232 -17.47 6.83 -19.14
N VAL A 233 -17.89 8.06 -18.79
CA VAL A 233 -17.18 9.28 -19.13
C VAL A 233 -16.98 10.12 -17.86
N ALA A 234 -15.72 10.38 -17.55
CA ALA A 234 -15.31 11.33 -16.53
C ALA A 234 -14.95 12.69 -17.17
N THR A 235 -15.11 13.75 -16.41
CA THR A 235 -14.63 15.09 -16.80
C THR A 235 -13.91 15.70 -15.62
N TYR A 236 -12.65 16.05 -15.84
CA TYR A 236 -11.82 16.72 -14.85
C TYR A 236 -11.49 18.12 -15.30
N ALA A 237 -11.43 19.04 -14.35
CA ALA A 237 -10.82 20.34 -14.54
C ALA A 237 -9.53 20.38 -13.71
N VAL A 238 -8.45 20.92 -14.30
CA VAL A 238 -7.12 21.01 -13.66
C VAL A 238 -6.55 22.41 -13.81
N SER A 239 -5.76 22.81 -12.81
CA SER A 239 -5.09 24.11 -12.73
C SER A 239 -3.60 23.93 -12.82
N LEU A 240 -2.95 24.62 -13.77
CA LEU A 240 -1.52 24.54 -14.01
C LEU A 240 -0.88 25.94 -13.98
N PRO A 241 0.33 26.10 -13.42
CA PRO A 241 1.11 27.32 -13.58
C PRO A 241 1.29 27.64 -15.07
N ARG A 242 1.24 28.92 -15.46
CA ARG A 242 1.30 29.31 -16.88
C ARG A 242 2.59 28.93 -17.59
N ASP A 243 3.69 28.97 -16.89
CA ASP A 243 5.02 28.59 -17.38
C ASP A 243 5.17 27.08 -17.57
N ALA A 244 4.51 26.28 -16.74
CA ALA A 244 4.47 24.82 -16.81
C ALA A 244 3.30 24.27 -17.66
N ALA A 245 2.31 25.09 -18.02
CA ALA A 245 1.12 24.71 -18.79
C ALA A 245 1.38 24.56 -20.30
N ARG A 246 2.56 24.12 -20.70
CA ARG A 246 2.92 23.85 -22.11
C ARG A 246 2.54 22.45 -22.54
N THR A 247 2.71 21.49 -21.65
CA THR A 247 2.30 20.11 -21.85
C THR A 247 1.51 19.64 -20.63
N LEU A 248 0.62 18.70 -20.86
CA LEU A 248 -0.12 18.01 -19.83
C LEU A 248 0.09 16.51 -20.03
N ASP A 249 0.47 15.83 -18.96
CA ASP A 249 0.52 14.38 -18.89
C ASP A 249 -0.67 13.92 -18.04
N VAL A 250 -1.43 12.96 -18.56
CA VAL A 250 -2.59 12.37 -17.89
C VAL A 250 -2.35 10.88 -17.76
N GLN A 251 -2.25 10.40 -16.53
CA GLN A 251 -2.09 9.00 -16.20
C GLN A 251 -3.43 8.45 -15.68
N VAL A 252 -3.90 7.36 -16.26
CA VAL A 252 -5.15 6.70 -15.89
C VAL A 252 -4.88 5.24 -15.58
N GLU A 253 -5.38 4.79 -14.42
CA GLU A 253 -5.36 3.40 -13.97
C GLU A 253 -6.81 3.00 -13.64
N PRO A 254 -7.51 2.29 -14.54
CA PRO A 254 -8.89 1.85 -14.30
C PRO A 254 -8.87 0.63 -13.39
N GLY A 255 -9.29 0.81 -12.13
CA GLY A 255 -9.35 -0.29 -11.16
C GLY A 255 -8.00 -0.67 -10.55
N PHE A 256 -7.86 -0.41 -9.27
CA PHE A 256 -6.65 -0.66 -8.49
C PHE A 256 -6.18 -2.12 -8.58
N LEU A 257 -4.90 -2.34 -8.92
CA LEU A 257 -4.22 -3.64 -9.04
C LEU A 257 -4.70 -4.55 -10.20
N HIS A 258 -5.67 -4.16 -10.98
CA HIS A 258 -6.19 -4.99 -12.07
C HIS A 258 -5.64 -4.57 -13.44
N TYR A 259 -5.42 -3.27 -13.63
CA TYR A 259 -4.97 -2.68 -14.87
C TYR A 259 -3.67 -1.92 -14.68
N LYS A 260 -2.79 -2.01 -15.67
CA LYS A 260 -1.59 -1.16 -15.72
C LYS A 260 -2.01 0.28 -15.99
N SER A 261 -1.27 1.23 -15.42
CA SER A 261 -1.49 2.62 -15.73
C SER A 261 -1.09 2.93 -17.18
N ALA A 262 -1.91 3.70 -17.87
CA ALA A 262 -1.60 4.24 -19.20
C ALA A 262 -1.46 5.75 -19.11
N THR A 263 -0.51 6.31 -19.88
CA THR A 263 -0.20 7.74 -19.85
C THR A 263 -0.46 8.36 -21.22
N TRP A 264 -1.14 9.49 -21.23
CA TRP A 264 -1.33 10.37 -22.38
C TRP A 264 -0.56 11.66 -22.18
N SER A 265 0.13 12.12 -23.22
CA SER A 265 0.94 13.32 -23.18
C SER A 265 0.70 14.16 -24.43
N GLY A 266 0.70 15.47 -24.26
CA GLY A 266 0.58 16.38 -25.39
C GLY A 266 0.51 17.84 -24.96
N THR A 267 0.48 18.73 -25.98
CA THR A 267 0.41 20.17 -25.77
C THR A 267 -0.93 20.57 -25.15
N ALA A 268 -0.87 21.43 -24.14
CA ALA A 268 -2.03 22.10 -23.58
C ALA A 268 -2.34 23.36 -24.42
N PRO A 269 -3.63 23.65 -24.74
CA PRO A 269 -4.04 24.79 -25.58
C PRO A 269 -3.74 26.14 -24.97
#